data_a9224c83446c331091e63b72724dce1c
#
_entry.id   a9224c83446c331091e63b72724dce1c
#
_cell.length_a   1.000
_cell.length_b   1.000
_cell.length_c   1.000
_cell.angle_alpha   90.00
_cell.angle_beta   90.00
_cell.angle_gamma   90.00
#
_symmetry.space_group_name_H-M   'P 1'
#
loop_
_entity.id
_entity.type
_entity.pdbx_description
1 polymer ?
#
loop_
_entity_poly.entity_id
_entity_poly.type
_entity_poly.pdbx_seq_one_letter_code
_entity_poly.pdbx_strand_id
1 'polypeptide(L)'
;MKFQFKQTTNPFHNDDSIKYLSELAFNSQEDILFDIIVAVFEMTNQKDRQDYLSRIKDYYITKGIIFDVDEFDEHVNDFLSKNIGNMKGAFLELLIYKLIKNYCSYDKLYRECKVTYNGVEKGHPFDIITLNDMIKFMDVKFSCYHLKPVHLTDLVEYLDKDNVESYLISLDSLSKIIDQINLLNFQNKISDDECEFFKNNLRFITYREINEAVLHKKCLTNLV
;
A
#
# COMPACT_ATOMS: atom_id res chain seq x y z
N MET A 1 15.59 -1.61 25.78
CA MET A 1 14.46 -1.06 25.01
C MET A 1 13.42 -2.13 24.80
N LYS A 2 12.15 -1.85 25.05
CA LYS A 2 11.11 -2.87 24.83
C LYS A 2 10.01 -2.28 23.96
N PHE A 3 10.07 -2.58 22.66
CA PHE A 3 8.90 -2.51 21.81
C PHE A 3 7.95 -3.66 22.16
N GLN A 4 6.65 -3.35 22.21
CA GLN A 4 5.59 -4.34 22.30
C GLN A 4 4.63 -4.09 21.13
N PHE A 5 4.19 -5.16 20.50
CA PHE A 5 3.38 -5.13 19.30
C PHE A 5 2.04 -5.80 19.59
N LYS A 6 0.95 -5.06 19.38
CA LYS A 6 -0.41 -5.55 19.56
C LYS A 6 -1.14 -5.49 18.24
N GLN A 7 -1.35 -6.64 17.62
CA GLN A 7 -2.10 -6.74 16.38
C GLN A 7 -3.55 -6.32 16.59
N THR A 8 -4.09 -5.53 15.68
CA THR A 8 -5.49 -5.15 15.55
C THR A 8 -6.08 -5.77 14.30
N THR A 9 -7.31 -5.45 13.95
CA THR A 9 -7.98 -5.97 12.76
C THR A 9 -8.57 -4.83 11.94
N ASN A 10 -8.27 -4.82 10.64
CA ASN A 10 -9.00 -4.01 9.69
C ASN A 10 -10.14 -4.85 9.10
N PRO A 11 -11.42 -4.51 9.33
CA PRO A 11 -12.55 -5.31 8.87
C PRO A 11 -12.60 -5.45 7.35
N PHE A 12 -12.10 -4.45 6.61
CA PHE A 12 -12.07 -4.47 5.15
C PHE A 12 -11.17 -5.57 4.57
N HIS A 13 -10.14 -6.02 5.30
CA HIS A 13 -9.29 -7.15 4.86
C HIS A 13 -10.02 -8.49 4.79
N ASN A 14 -11.22 -8.60 5.35
CA ASN A 14 -12.04 -9.80 5.26
C ASN A 14 -13.06 -9.76 4.10
N ASP A 15 -13.16 -8.64 3.40
CA ASP A 15 -14.01 -8.48 2.23
C ASP A 15 -13.55 -9.41 1.08
N ASP A 16 -14.50 -10.11 0.46
CA ASP A 16 -14.18 -11.13 -0.54
C ASP A 16 -13.66 -10.51 -1.83
N SER A 17 -14.18 -9.34 -2.24
CA SER A 17 -13.68 -8.63 -3.43
C SER A 17 -12.27 -8.10 -3.22
N ILE A 18 -11.91 -7.62 -2.03
CA ILE A 18 -10.54 -7.21 -1.70
C ILE A 18 -9.60 -8.41 -1.74
N LYS A 19 -10.00 -9.55 -1.15
CA LYS A 19 -9.19 -10.78 -1.18
C LYS A 19 -8.96 -11.25 -2.61
N TYR A 20 -10.03 -11.32 -3.41
CA TYR A 20 -9.97 -11.73 -4.81
C TYR A 20 -9.03 -10.82 -5.62
N LEU A 21 -9.28 -9.50 -5.60
CA LEU A 21 -8.48 -8.54 -6.37
C LEU A 21 -7.01 -8.50 -5.93
N SER A 22 -6.73 -8.60 -4.62
CA SER A 22 -5.35 -8.63 -4.12
C SER A 22 -4.64 -9.95 -4.45
N GLU A 23 -5.36 -11.07 -4.50
CA GLU A 23 -4.82 -12.35 -4.92
C GLU A 23 -4.51 -12.35 -6.42
N LEU A 24 -5.44 -11.81 -7.21
CA LEU A 24 -5.27 -11.66 -8.65
C LEU A 24 -4.05 -10.80 -8.99
N ALA A 25 -3.91 -9.65 -8.33
CA ALA A 25 -2.75 -8.77 -8.50
C ALA A 25 -1.45 -9.46 -8.09
N PHE A 26 -1.45 -10.17 -6.94
CA PHE A 26 -0.29 -10.89 -6.43
C PHE A 26 0.16 -12.02 -7.36
N ASN A 27 -0.78 -12.79 -7.93
CA ASN A 27 -0.52 -13.94 -8.80
C ASN A 27 -0.28 -13.56 -10.25
N SER A 28 -0.44 -12.31 -10.63
CA SER A 28 -0.17 -11.83 -11.99
C SER A 28 1.23 -12.25 -12.44
N GLN A 29 1.30 -12.93 -13.57
CA GLN A 29 2.57 -13.41 -14.15
C GLN A 29 3.02 -12.60 -15.35
N GLU A 30 2.10 -11.91 -16.01
CA GLU A 30 2.34 -11.10 -17.18
C GLU A 30 1.67 -9.72 -17.04
N ASP A 31 1.98 -9.03 -15.93
CA ASP A 31 2.17 -7.60 -15.89
C ASP A 31 0.95 -6.71 -16.01
N ILE A 32 -0.07 -7.12 -16.69
CA ILE A 32 -1.20 -6.27 -17.00
C ILE A 32 -2.24 -6.29 -15.88
N LEU A 33 -2.40 -7.37 -15.13
CA LEU A 33 -3.50 -7.48 -14.15
C LEU A 33 -3.39 -6.47 -13.01
N PHE A 34 -2.18 -6.24 -12.48
CA PHE A 34 -2.01 -5.20 -11.46
C PHE A 34 -2.31 -3.81 -12.03
N ASP A 35 -1.79 -3.51 -13.24
CA ASP A 35 -2.04 -2.25 -13.93
C ASP A 35 -3.52 -2.05 -14.27
N ILE A 36 -4.20 -3.13 -14.70
CA ILE A 36 -5.65 -3.11 -14.96
C ILE A 36 -6.43 -2.79 -13.71
N ILE A 37 -6.11 -3.44 -12.57
CA ILE A 37 -6.79 -3.21 -11.30
C ILE A 37 -6.61 -1.75 -10.88
N VAL A 38 -5.38 -1.23 -10.94
CA VAL A 38 -5.10 0.17 -10.62
C VAL A 38 -5.84 1.11 -11.55
N ALA A 39 -5.81 0.88 -12.86
CA ALA A 39 -6.50 1.69 -13.84
C ALA A 39 -8.03 1.70 -13.62
N VAL A 40 -8.62 0.53 -13.36
CA VAL A 40 -10.06 0.39 -13.08
C VAL A 40 -10.46 1.15 -11.81
N PHE A 41 -9.60 1.13 -10.77
CA PHE A 41 -9.87 1.88 -9.54
C PHE A 41 -9.80 3.40 -9.72
N GLU A 42 -9.04 3.89 -10.70
CA GLU A 42 -8.98 5.31 -11.06
C GLU A 42 -10.19 5.78 -11.92
N MET A 43 -10.86 4.84 -12.58
CA MET A 43 -12.02 5.16 -13.44
C MET A 43 -13.27 5.44 -12.60
N THR A 44 -13.72 6.68 -12.61
CA THR A 44 -14.94 7.11 -11.89
C THR A 44 -16.22 6.85 -12.67
N ASN A 45 -16.14 6.77 -14.01
CA ASN A 45 -17.27 6.56 -14.90
C ASN A 45 -17.48 5.07 -15.20
N GLN A 46 -18.65 4.55 -14.89
CA GLN A 46 -18.97 3.13 -15.10
C GLN A 46 -18.93 2.73 -16.60
N LYS A 47 -19.37 3.60 -17.50
CA LYS A 47 -19.33 3.30 -18.93
C LYS A 47 -17.92 3.18 -19.45
N ASP A 48 -17.04 4.12 -19.07
CA ASP A 48 -15.64 4.10 -19.48
C ASP A 48 -14.94 2.84 -18.95
N ARG A 49 -15.29 2.41 -17.75
CA ARG A 49 -14.79 1.17 -17.14
C ARG A 49 -15.26 -0.06 -17.91
N GLN A 50 -16.55 -0.15 -18.28
CA GLN A 50 -17.08 -1.26 -19.07
C GLN A 50 -16.46 -1.33 -20.47
N ASP A 51 -16.29 -0.19 -21.13
CA ASP A 51 -15.62 -0.10 -22.43
C ASP A 51 -14.15 -0.53 -22.33
N TYR A 52 -13.46 -0.17 -21.23
CA TYR A 52 -12.10 -0.60 -20.97
C TYR A 52 -12.03 -2.12 -20.74
N LEU A 53 -12.87 -2.67 -19.88
CA LEU A 53 -12.91 -4.10 -19.58
C LEU A 53 -13.26 -4.95 -20.81
N SER A 54 -14.13 -4.46 -21.71
CA SER A 54 -14.40 -5.13 -22.98
C SER A 54 -13.14 -5.27 -23.83
N ARG A 55 -12.34 -4.21 -23.93
CA ARG A 55 -11.05 -4.25 -24.68
C ARG A 55 -10.04 -5.20 -24.04
N ILE A 56 -10.02 -5.26 -22.70
CA ILE A 56 -9.19 -6.19 -21.95
C ILE A 56 -9.60 -7.63 -22.25
N LYS A 57 -10.90 -7.92 -22.29
CA LYS A 57 -11.43 -9.24 -22.65
C LYS A 57 -10.94 -9.67 -24.03
N ASP A 58 -11.05 -8.80 -25.01
CA ASP A 58 -10.59 -9.06 -26.38
C ASP A 58 -9.07 -9.31 -26.44
N TYR A 59 -8.29 -8.53 -25.67
CA TYR A 59 -6.84 -8.70 -25.56
C TYR A 59 -6.48 -10.09 -25.00
N TYR A 60 -7.08 -10.51 -23.89
CA TYR A 60 -6.81 -11.82 -23.29
C TYR A 60 -7.21 -12.98 -24.18
N ILE A 61 -8.37 -12.88 -24.84
CA ILE A 61 -8.81 -13.89 -25.82
C ILE A 61 -7.78 -13.98 -26.94
N THR A 62 -7.30 -12.87 -27.50
CA THR A 62 -6.30 -12.84 -28.58
C THR A 62 -4.97 -13.44 -28.15
N LYS A 63 -4.59 -13.28 -26.88
CA LYS A 63 -3.35 -13.83 -26.32
C LYS A 63 -3.49 -15.30 -25.86
N GLY A 64 -4.68 -15.88 -25.89
CA GLY A 64 -4.94 -17.21 -25.39
C GLY A 64 -4.78 -17.35 -23.87
N ILE A 65 -4.89 -16.25 -23.13
CA ILE A 65 -4.78 -16.22 -21.67
C ILE A 65 -6.18 -16.46 -21.09
N ILE A 66 -6.30 -17.41 -20.20
CA ILE A 66 -7.56 -17.70 -19.49
C ILE A 66 -7.69 -16.68 -18.35
N PHE A 67 -8.55 -15.70 -18.54
CA PHE A 67 -8.90 -14.72 -17.53
C PHE A 67 -10.42 -14.53 -17.51
N ASP A 68 -11.05 -14.80 -16.38
CA ASP A 68 -12.49 -14.58 -16.22
C ASP A 68 -12.79 -13.11 -16.00
N VAL A 69 -13.08 -12.41 -17.11
CA VAL A 69 -13.38 -10.98 -17.09
C VAL A 69 -14.73 -10.72 -16.44
N ASP A 70 -15.67 -11.64 -16.54
CA ASP A 70 -17.02 -11.46 -16.00
C ASP A 70 -16.99 -11.58 -14.46
N GLU A 71 -16.26 -12.56 -13.89
CA GLU A 71 -15.98 -12.68 -12.45
C GLU A 71 -15.20 -11.44 -11.94
N PHE A 72 -14.20 -10.99 -12.69
CA PHE A 72 -13.44 -9.80 -12.36
C PHE A 72 -14.33 -8.55 -12.29
N ASP A 73 -15.21 -8.34 -13.29
CA ASP A 73 -16.13 -7.18 -13.31
C ASP A 73 -17.12 -7.24 -12.15
N GLU A 74 -17.60 -8.43 -11.77
CA GLU A 74 -18.48 -8.61 -10.60
C GLU A 74 -17.77 -8.14 -9.32
N HIS A 75 -16.54 -8.61 -9.07
CA HIS A 75 -15.77 -8.20 -7.90
C HIS A 75 -15.40 -6.72 -7.91
N VAL A 76 -15.09 -6.14 -9.07
CA VAL A 76 -14.84 -4.70 -9.20
C VAL A 76 -16.10 -3.90 -8.91
N ASN A 77 -17.26 -4.29 -9.41
CA ASN A 77 -18.52 -3.59 -9.15
C ASN A 77 -18.92 -3.69 -7.68
N ASP A 78 -18.77 -4.86 -7.06
CA ASP A 78 -18.99 -5.02 -5.61
C ASP A 78 -18.05 -4.12 -4.81
N PHE A 79 -16.75 -4.13 -5.13
CA PHE A 79 -15.74 -3.28 -4.50
C PHE A 79 -16.09 -1.78 -4.61
N LEU A 80 -16.46 -1.32 -5.80
CA LEU A 80 -16.77 0.10 -6.05
C LEU A 80 -18.15 0.54 -5.49
N SER A 81 -19.03 -0.40 -5.16
CA SER A 81 -20.33 -0.12 -4.51
C SER A 81 -20.21 0.23 -3.04
N LYS A 82 -19.07 -0.08 -2.41
CA LYS A 82 -18.79 0.09 -0.98
C LYS A 82 -18.05 1.41 -0.69
N ASN A 83 -17.44 1.51 0.49
CA ASN A 83 -16.62 2.67 0.85
C ASN A 83 -15.28 2.66 0.07
N ILE A 84 -15.27 3.26 -1.11
CA ILE A 84 -14.18 3.22 -2.07
C ILE A 84 -12.83 3.60 -1.45
N GLY A 85 -12.78 4.64 -0.61
CA GLY A 85 -11.51 5.08 -0.01
C GLY A 85 -10.88 4.00 0.88
N ASN A 86 -11.66 3.43 1.78
CA ASN A 86 -11.19 2.36 2.66
C ASN A 86 -10.92 1.06 1.91
N MET A 87 -11.72 0.75 0.89
CA MET A 87 -11.53 -0.44 0.06
C MET A 87 -10.20 -0.38 -0.72
N LYS A 88 -9.89 0.76 -1.34
CA LYS A 88 -8.63 0.97 -2.06
C LYS A 88 -7.41 0.84 -1.12
N GLY A 89 -7.49 1.43 0.08
CA GLY A 89 -6.47 1.28 1.12
C GLY A 89 -6.26 -0.18 1.48
N ALA A 90 -7.32 -0.87 1.88
CA ALA A 90 -7.26 -2.26 2.31
C ALA A 90 -6.78 -3.23 1.21
N PHE A 91 -7.12 -2.98 -0.06
CA PHE A 91 -6.58 -3.73 -1.20
C PHE A 91 -5.05 -3.60 -1.26
N LEU A 92 -4.53 -2.37 -1.23
CA LEU A 92 -3.10 -2.15 -1.32
C LEU A 92 -2.36 -2.72 -0.11
N GLU A 93 -2.85 -2.48 1.11
CA GLU A 93 -2.31 -3.05 2.35
C GLU A 93 -2.21 -4.58 2.27
N LEU A 94 -3.25 -5.25 1.76
CA LEU A 94 -3.25 -6.70 1.63
C LEU A 94 -2.27 -7.20 0.56
N LEU A 95 -2.17 -6.50 -0.58
CA LEU A 95 -1.19 -6.80 -1.63
C LEU A 95 0.25 -6.65 -1.10
N ILE A 96 0.56 -5.52 -0.46
CA ILE A 96 1.89 -5.26 0.13
C ILE A 96 2.23 -6.31 1.19
N TYR A 97 1.28 -6.63 2.07
CA TYR A 97 1.47 -7.70 3.05
C TYR A 97 1.82 -9.05 2.41
N LYS A 98 1.13 -9.42 1.31
CA LYS A 98 1.40 -10.66 0.56
C LYS A 98 2.79 -10.65 -0.07
N LEU A 99 3.21 -9.53 -0.68
CA LEU A 99 4.53 -9.37 -1.27
C LEU A 99 5.63 -9.54 -0.21
N ILE A 100 5.49 -8.88 0.93
CA ILE A 100 6.45 -9.00 2.03
C ILE A 100 6.46 -10.43 2.57
N LYS A 101 5.29 -11.00 2.85
CA LYS A 101 5.15 -12.34 3.41
C LYS A 101 5.82 -13.43 2.56
N ASN A 102 5.79 -13.28 1.24
CA ASN A 102 6.27 -14.33 0.34
C ASN A 102 7.68 -14.10 -0.17
N TYR A 103 8.15 -12.85 -0.22
CA TYR A 103 9.42 -12.54 -0.90
C TYR A 103 10.45 -11.83 -0.02
N CYS A 104 10.11 -11.38 1.19
CA CYS A 104 11.06 -10.74 2.10
C CYS A 104 11.45 -11.67 3.25
N SER A 105 12.67 -11.48 3.76
CA SER A 105 13.13 -12.17 4.97
C SER A 105 12.74 -11.38 6.21
N TYR A 106 12.15 -12.06 7.19
CA TYR A 106 11.78 -11.50 8.49
C TYR A 106 11.65 -12.62 9.54
N ASP A 107 11.87 -12.28 10.81
CA ASP A 107 11.62 -13.19 11.93
C ASP A 107 10.14 -13.14 12.34
N LYS A 108 9.57 -11.93 12.33
CA LYS A 108 8.15 -11.70 12.62
C LYS A 108 7.56 -10.68 11.66
N LEU A 109 6.32 -10.92 11.28
CA LEU A 109 5.52 -10.06 10.42
C LEU A 109 4.17 -9.78 11.10
N TYR A 110 3.86 -8.52 11.28
CA TYR A 110 2.59 -8.07 11.83
C TYR A 110 1.84 -7.23 10.78
N ARG A 111 0.52 -7.32 10.81
CA ARG A 111 -0.38 -6.48 10.03
C ARG A 111 -1.30 -5.75 11.00
N GLU A 112 -1.63 -4.48 10.73
CA GLU A 112 -2.49 -3.67 11.59
C GLU A 112 -2.02 -3.70 13.04
N CYS A 113 -0.92 -3.06 13.34
CA CYS A 113 -0.27 -3.26 14.62
C CYS A 113 -0.06 -1.96 15.39
N LYS A 114 -0.63 -1.88 16.58
CA LYS A 114 -0.30 -0.83 17.55
C LYS A 114 1.01 -1.12 18.23
N VAL A 115 1.79 -0.06 18.43
CA VAL A 115 3.11 -0.12 19.02
C VAL A 115 3.09 0.54 20.39
N THR A 116 3.63 -0.17 21.38
CA THR A 116 3.93 0.38 22.70
C THR A 116 5.43 0.42 22.88
N TYR A 117 5.98 1.60 23.17
CA TYR A 117 7.38 1.78 23.45
C TYR A 117 7.57 2.22 24.91
N ASN A 118 8.36 1.45 25.68
CA ASN A 118 8.58 1.71 27.12
C ASN A 118 7.29 1.91 27.92
N GLY A 119 6.23 1.16 27.60
CA GLY A 119 4.95 1.19 28.30
C GLY A 119 3.98 2.29 27.83
N VAL A 120 4.36 3.10 26.84
CA VAL A 120 3.50 4.13 26.25
C VAL A 120 3.01 3.65 24.88
N GLU A 121 1.70 3.42 24.74
CA GLU A 121 1.07 3.16 23.43
C GLU A 121 0.87 4.51 22.72
N LYS A 122 1.28 4.60 21.48
CA LYS A 122 1.22 5.83 20.69
C LYS A 122 0.72 5.59 19.28
N GLY A 123 0.18 6.64 18.69
CA GLY A 123 -0.13 6.77 17.30
C GLY A 123 -1.26 5.88 16.79
N HIS A 124 -1.38 5.88 15.48
CA HIS A 124 -2.23 4.96 14.75
C HIS A 124 -1.57 3.57 14.66
N PRO A 125 -2.34 2.50 14.45
CA PRO A 125 -1.75 1.23 14.05
C PRO A 125 -0.94 1.41 12.78
N PHE A 126 0.26 0.82 12.73
CA PHE A 126 0.99 0.68 11.49
C PHE A 126 0.37 -0.43 10.65
N ASP A 127 0.26 -0.21 9.35
CA ASP A 127 -0.36 -1.18 8.45
C ASP A 127 0.45 -2.48 8.40
N ILE A 128 1.79 -2.37 8.36
CA ILE A 128 2.70 -3.51 8.36
C ILE A 128 3.93 -3.22 9.23
N ILE A 129 4.37 -4.22 10.01
CA ILE A 129 5.64 -4.18 10.73
C ILE A 129 6.39 -5.48 10.46
N THR A 130 7.68 -5.39 10.10
CA THR A 130 8.58 -6.53 10.04
C THR A 130 9.68 -6.41 11.09
N LEU A 131 10.04 -7.54 11.67
CA LEU A 131 11.15 -7.65 12.61
C LEU A 131 12.15 -8.67 12.08
N ASN A 132 13.40 -8.26 12.03
CA ASN A 132 14.61 -9.07 11.90
C ASN A 132 15.71 -8.33 12.66
N ASP A 133 16.91 -8.19 12.09
CA ASP A 133 17.97 -7.33 12.65
C ASP A 133 17.52 -5.85 12.74
N MET A 134 16.50 -5.47 11.97
CA MET A 134 15.89 -4.15 11.98
C MET A 134 14.37 -4.24 12.20
N ILE A 135 13.81 -3.19 12.79
CA ILE A 135 12.36 -2.98 12.86
C ILE A 135 11.98 -2.07 11.69
N LYS A 136 11.08 -2.53 10.83
CA LYS A 136 10.57 -1.72 9.72
C LYS A 136 9.10 -1.40 9.96
N PHE A 137 8.80 -0.12 10.11
CA PHE A 137 7.43 0.39 10.19
C PHE A 137 6.97 0.83 8.80
N MET A 138 5.75 0.45 8.41
CA MET A 138 5.21 0.74 7.08
C MET A 138 3.79 1.28 7.20
N ASP A 139 3.56 2.42 6.59
CA ASP A 139 2.23 3.01 6.39
C ASP A 139 1.91 2.98 4.89
N VAL A 140 0.74 2.43 4.54
CA VAL A 140 0.34 2.16 3.16
C VAL A 140 -0.81 3.08 2.79
N LYS A 141 -0.62 3.89 1.76
CA LYS A 141 -1.64 4.81 1.24
C LYS A 141 -1.87 4.57 -0.24
N PHE A 142 -3.10 4.27 -0.62
CA PHE A 142 -3.44 4.12 -2.03
C PHE A 142 -3.07 5.38 -2.83
N SER A 143 -3.36 6.56 -2.27
CA SER A 143 -2.93 7.83 -2.83
C SER A 143 -2.42 8.78 -1.74
N CYS A 144 -1.35 9.51 -2.06
CA CYS A 144 -0.74 10.50 -1.16
C CYS A 144 -1.66 11.71 -0.85
N TYR A 145 -2.73 11.93 -1.61
CA TYR A 145 -3.74 12.96 -1.30
C TYR A 145 -4.40 12.77 0.07
N HIS A 146 -4.40 11.55 0.59
CA HIS A 146 -4.93 11.24 1.92
C HIS A 146 -3.87 11.30 3.03
N LEU A 147 -2.64 11.68 2.68
CA LEU A 147 -1.56 11.84 3.64
C LEU A 147 -1.85 12.99 4.59
N LYS A 148 -1.78 12.74 5.88
CA LYS A 148 -1.98 13.72 6.96
C LYS A 148 -0.68 13.86 7.75
N PRO A 149 -0.46 15.01 8.44
CA PRO A 149 0.72 15.20 9.30
C PRO A 149 0.93 14.05 10.28
N VAL A 150 -0.15 13.56 10.93
CA VAL A 150 -0.08 12.47 11.90
C VAL A 150 0.54 11.20 11.33
N HIS A 151 0.26 10.84 10.07
CA HIS A 151 0.86 9.66 9.43
C HIS A 151 2.38 9.80 9.30
N LEU A 152 2.86 11.00 8.93
CA LEU A 152 4.29 11.28 8.82
C LEU A 152 4.96 11.29 10.20
N THR A 153 4.32 11.95 11.17
CA THR A 153 4.82 12.03 12.55
C THR A 153 4.93 10.64 13.18
N ASP A 154 3.91 9.79 13.02
CA ASP A 154 3.92 8.43 13.56
C ASP A 154 5.04 7.58 12.94
N LEU A 155 5.28 7.72 11.61
CA LEU A 155 6.35 7.01 10.92
C LEU A 155 7.75 7.39 11.42
N VAL A 156 7.98 8.66 11.74
CA VAL A 156 9.31 9.14 12.17
C VAL A 156 9.53 9.06 13.68
N GLU A 157 8.49 8.80 14.46
CA GLU A 157 8.55 8.82 15.93
C GLU A 157 9.65 7.93 16.53
N TYR A 158 9.96 6.84 15.84
CA TYR A 158 10.91 5.85 16.33
C TYR A 158 12.24 5.83 15.57
N LEU A 159 12.44 6.73 14.59
CA LEU A 159 13.66 6.74 13.76
C LEU A 159 14.94 7.08 14.52
N ASP A 160 14.83 7.73 15.69
CA ASP A 160 15.95 8.00 16.59
C ASP A 160 16.40 6.76 17.40
N LYS A 161 15.68 5.64 17.26
CA LYS A 161 16.02 4.38 17.92
C LYS A 161 16.91 3.54 17.01
N ASP A 162 17.82 2.79 17.65
CA ASP A 162 18.71 1.88 16.95
C ASP A 162 17.92 0.84 16.15
N ASN A 163 18.33 0.60 14.93
CA ASN A 163 17.81 -0.43 14.06
C ASN A 163 16.32 -0.25 13.68
N VAL A 164 15.87 0.99 13.44
CA VAL A 164 14.52 1.29 12.96
C VAL A 164 14.59 1.93 11.58
N GLU A 165 13.76 1.47 10.68
CA GLU A 165 13.46 2.09 9.38
C GLU A 165 11.96 2.32 9.24
N SER A 166 11.58 3.38 8.54
CA SER A 166 10.18 3.71 8.29
C SER A 166 9.92 3.95 6.81
N TYR A 167 8.83 3.39 6.33
CA TYR A 167 8.45 3.39 4.93
C TYR A 167 7.06 3.99 4.75
N LEU A 168 6.95 4.94 3.84
CA LEU A 168 5.67 5.37 3.27
C LEU A 168 5.51 4.69 1.90
N ILE A 169 4.46 3.90 1.76
CA ILE A 169 4.17 3.11 0.55
C ILE A 169 2.94 3.68 -0.14
N SER A 170 3.05 4.05 -1.42
CA SER A 170 1.93 4.60 -2.18
C SER A 170 1.98 4.21 -3.66
N LEU A 171 0.82 4.18 -4.31
CA LEU A 171 0.75 4.03 -5.78
C LEU A 171 1.11 5.32 -6.52
N ASP A 172 1.24 6.43 -5.84
CA ASP A 172 1.70 7.67 -6.46
C ASP A 172 3.21 7.64 -6.74
N SER A 173 3.65 8.48 -7.68
CA SER A 173 5.07 8.69 -7.94
C SER A 173 5.76 9.43 -6.78
N LEU A 174 7.08 9.27 -6.66
CA LEU A 174 7.87 9.97 -5.64
C LEU A 174 7.66 11.49 -5.72
N SER A 175 7.60 12.07 -6.92
CA SER A 175 7.36 13.51 -7.08
C SER A 175 6.03 13.94 -6.47
N LYS A 176 4.95 13.20 -6.69
CA LYS A 176 3.64 13.52 -6.09
C LYS A 176 3.64 13.39 -4.58
N ILE A 177 4.35 12.41 -4.02
CA ILE A 177 4.48 12.25 -2.56
C ILE A 177 5.22 13.46 -1.98
N ILE A 178 6.33 13.85 -2.59
CA ILE A 178 7.11 15.02 -2.17
C ILE A 178 6.29 16.31 -2.30
N ASP A 179 5.55 16.49 -3.41
CA ASP A 179 4.66 17.64 -3.60
C ASP A 179 3.57 17.69 -2.54
N GLN A 180 3.02 16.54 -2.12
CA GLN A 180 2.03 16.49 -1.04
C GLN A 180 2.64 16.88 0.31
N ILE A 181 3.87 16.45 0.63
CA ILE A 181 4.57 16.85 1.84
C ILE A 181 4.83 18.36 1.82
N ASN A 182 5.29 18.91 0.68
CA ASN A 182 5.47 20.34 0.50
C ASN A 182 4.15 21.12 0.63
N LEU A 183 3.04 20.58 0.14
CA LEU A 183 1.71 21.17 0.29
C LEU A 183 1.26 21.23 1.76
N LEU A 184 1.54 20.21 2.55
CA LEU A 184 1.26 20.21 3.99
C LEU A 184 2.07 21.32 4.70
N ASN A 185 3.31 21.52 4.31
CA ASN A 185 4.14 22.62 4.81
C ASN A 185 3.58 23.98 4.38
N PHE A 186 3.29 24.19 3.10
CA PHE A 186 2.68 25.43 2.59
C PHE A 186 1.36 25.78 3.29
N GLN A 187 0.59 24.75 3.69
CA GLN A 187 -0.64 24.92 4.48
C GLN A 187 -0.39 25.14 5.98
N ASN A 188 0.86 25.31 6.42
CA ASN A 188 1.27 25.42 7.82
C ASN A 188 0.79 24.27 8.71
N LYS A 189 0.65 23.07 8.14
CA LYS A 189 0.27 21.84 8.87
C LYS A 189 1.48 21.10 9.43
N ILE A 190 2.65 21.33 8.85
CA ILE A 190 3.97 20.90 9.32
C ILE A 190 4.95 22.07 9.16
N SER A 191 6.00 22.11 9.97
CA SER A 191 7.06 23.12 9.89
C SER A 191 8.04 22.82 8.75
N ASP A 192 8.90 23.81 8.41
CA ASP A 192 9.97 23.63 7.43
C ASP A 192 10.94 22.51 7.85
N ASP A 193 11.31 22.48 9.14
CA ASP A 193 12.20 21.47 9.71
C ASP A 193 11.59 20.07 9.62
N GLU A 194 10.30 19.91 9.95
CA GLU A 194 9.58 18.65 9.79
C GLU A 194 9.48 18.23 8.33
N CYS A 195 9.20 19.17 7.42
CA CYS A 195 9.12 18.89 6.00
C CYS A 195 10.44 18.32 5.46
N GLU A 196 11.57 18.96 5.77
CA GLU A 196 12.88 18.47 5.38
C GLU A 196 13.24 17.15 6.09
N PHE A 197 12.89 17.01 7.37
CA PHE A 197 13.14 15.80 8.12
C PHE A 197 12.41 14.59 7.51
N PHE A 198 11.12 14.72 7.16
CA PHE A 198 10.34 13.64 6.54
C PHE A 198 10.93 13.24 5.19
N LYS A 199 11.28 14.19 4.33
CA LYS A 199 11.86 13.93 3.01
C LYS A 199 13.21 13.20 3.07
N ASN A 200 14.01 13.48 4.09
CA ASN A 200 15.36 12.95 4.21
C ASN A 200 15.45 11.62 4.99
N ASN A 201 14.45 11.31 5.82
CA ASN A 201 14.53 10.18 6.75
C ASN A 201 13.50 9.08 6.49
N LEU A 202 12.41 9.37 5.76
CA LEU A 202 11.49 8.34 5.33
C LEU A 202 11.97 7.68 4.04
N ARG A 203 11.77 6.38 3.95
CA ARG A 203 11.93 5.63 2.70
C ARG A 203 10.59 5.59 1.97
N PHE A 204 10.62 5.82 0.68
CA PHE A 204 9.42 5.87 -0.16
C PHE A 204 9.40 4.68 -1.10
N ILE A 205 8.31 3.91 -1.06
CA ILE A 205 8.01 2.85 -2.01
C ILE A 205 6.83 3.32 -2.86
N THR A 206 7.04 3.40 -4.16
CA THR A 206 6.09 3.95 -5.11
C THR A 206 5.48 2.87 -5.99
N TYR A 207 4.52 3.24 -6.84
CA TYR A 207 3.97 2.35 -7.86
C TYR A 207 5.05 1.56 -8.61
N ARG A 208 6.17 2.20 -8.95
CA ARG A 208 7.26 1.57 -9.71
C ARG A 208 7.84 0.37 -8.97
N GLU A 209 8.20 0.54 -7.71
CA GLU A 209 8.79 -0.52 -6.89
C GLU A 209 7.76 -1.62 -6.59
N ILE A 210 6.49 -1.24 -6.36
CA ILE A 210 5.40 -2.20 -6.15
C ILE A 210 5.20 -3.04 -7.41
N ASN A 211 5.11 -2.41 -8.57
CA ASN A 211 4.97 -3.11 -9.85
C ASN A 211 6.16 -4.05 -10.10
N GLU A 212 7.39 -3.58 -9.90
CA GLU A 212 8.57 -4.42 -10.01
C GLU A 212 8.54 -5.62 -9.05
N ALA A 213 8.08 -5.43 -7.80
CA ALA A 213 7.94 -6.52 -6.84
C ALA A 213 6.89 -7.54 -7.29
N VAL A 214 5.76 -7.08 -7.81
CA VAL A 214 4.69 -7.94 -8.36
C VAL A 214 5.20 -8.75 -9.55
N LEU A 215 5.82 -8.10 -10.52
CA LEU A 215 6.30 -8.70 -11.77
C LEU A 215 7.39 -9.75 -11.55
N HIS A 216 8.37 -9.39 -10.76
CA HIS A 216 9.59 -10.17 -10.62
C HIS A 216 9.64 -11.00 -9.34
N LYS A 217 8.55 -10.99 -8.57
CA LYS A 217 8.45 -11.74 -7.31
C LYS A 217 9.61 -11.45 -6.37
N LYS A 218 9.94 -10.15 -6.24
CA LYS A 218 11.07 -9.65 -5.44
C LYS A 218 10.61 -9.09 -4.10
N CYS A 219 11.54 -9.06 -3.15
CA CYS A 219 11.31 -8.38 -1.89
C CYS A 219 11.19 -6.87 -2.11
N LEU A 220 10.05 -6.31 -1.70
CA LEU A 220 9.69 -4.92 -1.88
C LEU A 220 10.68 -3.97 -1.19
N THR A 221 11.10 -4.28 0.05
CA THR A 221 12.01 -3.42 0.82
C THR A 221 13.47 -3.47 0.35
N ASN A 222 13.81 -4.31 -0.61
CA ASN A 222 15.15 -4.37 -1.21
C ASN A 222 15.24 -3.54 -2.52
N LEU A 223 14.14 -2.91 -2.93
CA LEU A 223 14.07 -2.08 -4.15
C LEU A 223 14.33 -0.59 -3.88
N VAL A 224 14.53 -0.21 -2.61
CA VAL A 224 14.68 1.19 -2.15
C VAL A 224 15.99 1.36 -1.39
#